data_042fbda78d629b9271d2d814df4f4af2
#
_entry.id   042fbda78d629b9271d2d814df4f4af2
#
_cell.length_a   1.000
_cell.length_b   1.000
_cell.length_c   1.000
_cell.angle_alpha   90.00
_cell.angle_beta   90.00
_cell.angle_gamma   90.00
#
_symmetry.space_group_name_H-M   'P 1'
#
loop_
_entity.id
_entity.type
_entity.pdbx_description
1 polymer ?
#
loop_
_entity_poly.entity_id
_entity_poly.type
_entity_poly.pdbx_seq_one_letter_code
_entity_poly.pdbx_strand_id
1 'polypeptide(L)'
;MDRQVLTGRQFNQQFEGKIFAKLTNESENHYGFQYQTGLNIDHVPFNPQGECQPGGLYFFSLNQLPFWLDYNATIGPLCYVRLVTIPDEAQVYTEPLRYSRSILGEMKIFVAEKFKADRLILGERKRISELEMWNDRQSCLEAVEQNDYALKYVKDETEDFCLEAVKKNSYALRYMKNQTEEICLEAVRQDGRVLHFVKDQTEAICLEAIKQNSLASQYVRIHSVFERLKEVVVH
;
A
#
# COMPACT_ATOMS: atom_id res chain seq x y z
N MET A 1 -5.09 -5.52 -20.62
CA MET A 1 -6.10 -6.62 -20.72
C MET A 1 -7.42 -5.97 -21.04
N ASP A 2 -8.15 -6.50 -21.98
CA ASP A 2 -9.49 -6.00 -22.28
C ASP A 2 -10.47 -6.38 -21.17
N ARG A 3 -11.50 -5.56 -21.00
CA ARG A 3 -12.60 -5.84 -20.04
C ARG A 3 -13.28 -7.14 -20.42
N GLN A 4 -13.19 -8.15 -19.58
CA GLN A 4 -13.72 -9.47 -19.87
C GLN A 4 -14.43 -10.06 -18.66
N VAL A 5 -15.57 -10.69 -18.90
CA VAL A 5 -16.24 -11.58 -17.94
C VAL A 5 -15.87 -13.00 -18.30
N LEU A 6 -15.29 -13.70 -17.34
CA LEU A 6 -14.89 -15.10 -17.44
C LEU A 6 -15.79 -15.97 -16.56
N THR A 7 -15.94 -17.23 -16.91
CA THR A 7 -16.37 -18.23 -15.93
C THR A 7 -15.23 -18.48 -14.92
N GLY A 8 -15.55 -18.92 -13.71
CA GLY A 8 -14.55 -19.28 -12.72
C GLY A 8 -13.53 -20.30 -13.23
N ARG A 9 -14.00 -21.28 -14.02
CA ARG A 9 -13.11 -22.26 -14.67
C ARG A 9 -12.11 -21.60 -15.62
N GLN A 10 -12.56 -20.68 -16.48
CA GLN A 10 -11.69 -19.95 -17.39
C GLN A 10 -10.70 -19.06 -16.61
N PHE A 11 -11.18 -18.41 -15.55
CA PHE A 11 -10.34 -17.59 -14.68
C PHE A 11 -9.25 -18.44 -14.01
N ASN A 12 -9.60 -19.59 -13.43
CA ASN A 12 -8.65 -20.50 -12.77
C ASN A 12 -7.59 -21.04 -13.74
N GLN A 13 -7.98 -21.33 -14.99
CA GLN A 13 -7.04 -21.73 -16.04
C GLN A 13 -6.10 -20.59 -16.45
N GLN A 14 -6.65 -19.38 -16.65
CA GLN A 14 -5.87 -18.22 -17.09
C GLN A 14 -4.86 -17.75 -16.02
N PHE A 15 -5.19 -17.92 -14.76
CA PHE A 15 -4.40 -17.49 -13.61
C PHE A 15 -3.87 -18.66 -12.79
N GLU A 16 -3.61 -19.80 -13.44
CA GLU A 16 -3.06 -21.00 -12.79
C GLU A 16 -1.77 -20.67 -12.00
N GLY A 17 -1.66 -21.18 -10.78
CA GLY A 17 -0.55 -20.95 -9.86
C GLY A 17 -0.58 -19.60 -9.12
N LYS A 18 -1.48 -18.68 -9.46
CA LYS A 18 -1.65 -17.44 -8.67
C LYS A 18 -2.49 -17.69 -7.42
N ILE A 19 -2.09 -17.06 -6.33
CA ILE A 19 -2.83 -17.08 -5.06
C ILE A 19 -3.60 -15.77 -4.95
N PHE A 20 -4.87 -15.84 -4.61
CA PHE A 20 -5.75 -14.69 -4.45
C PHE A 20 -6.10 -14.44 -3.00
N ALA A 21 -6.37 -13.19 -2.68
CA ALA A 21 -6.70 -12.76 -1.34
C ALA A 21 -7.79 -11.68 -1.33
N LYS A 22 -8.43 -11.58 -0.18
CA LYS A 22 -9.36 -10.51 0.16
C LYS A 22 -8.96 -9.91 1.50
N LEU A 23 -8.96 -8.59 1.59
CA LEU A 23 -8.83 -7.88 2.86
C LEU A 23 -10.22 -7.62 3.46
N THR A 24 -10.32 -7.78 4.77
CA THR A 24 -11.50 -7.47 5.55
C THR A 24 -11.16 -6.63 6.78
N ASN A 25 -12.15 -5.88 7.26
CA ASN A 25 -12.07 -5.12 8.51
C ASN A 25 -12.40 -6.03 9.73
N GLU A 26 -12.40 -5.49 10.94
CA GLU A 26 -12.67 -6.26 12.16
C GLU A 26 -14.06 -6.88 12.18
N SER A 27 -15.07 -6.20 11.68
CA SER A 27 -16.44 -6.71 11.62
C SER A 27 -16.71 -7.66 10.46
N GLU A 28 -15.78 -7.72 9.48
CA GLU A 28 -15.94 -8.45 8.22
C GLU A 28 -17.21 -8.09 7.44
N ASN A 29 -17.70 -6.86 7.66
CA ASN A 29 -18.84 -6.32 6.96
C ASN A 29 -18.40 -5.20 6.00
N HIS A 30 -18.69 -5.38 4.72
CA HIS A 30 -18.41 -4.38 3.69
C HIS A 30 -19.73 -3.98 2.99
N TYR A 31 -20.16 -2.75 3.22
CA TYR A 31 -21.37 -2.20 2.60
C TYR A 31 -22.62 -3.07 2.79
N GLY A 32 -22.77 -3.66 3.99
CA GLY A 32 -23.89 -4.52 4.35
C GLY A 32 -23.71 -6.00 3.97
N PHE A 33 -22.64 -6.37 3.25
CA PHE A 33 -22.30 -7.75 2.99
C PHE A 33 -21.42 -8.33 4.11
N GLN A 34 -21.88 -9.37 4.78
CA GLN A 34 -21.15 -10.07 5.84
C GLN A 34 -20.33 -11.22 5.26
N TYR A 35 -18.98 -11.11 5.37
CA TYR A 35 -18.08 -12.18 4.95
C TYR A 35 -17.95 -13.27 6.00
N GLN A 36 -17.79 -14.50 5.54
CA GLN A 36 -17.61 -15.69 6.39
C GLN A 36 -16.63 -16.69 5.74
N THR A 37 -16.12 -17.62 6.53
CA THR A 37 -15.37 -18.77 6.02
C THR A 37 -16.27 -19.64 5.14
N GLY A 38 -15.74 -20.14 4.03
CA GLY A 38 -16.50 -20.91 3.05
C GLY A 38 -17.11 -20.05 1.94
N LEU A 39 -18.20 -20.53 1.38
CA LEU A 39 -18.85 -19.92 0.23
C LEU A 39 -19.55 -18.61 0.60
N ASN A 40 -19.22 -17.56 -0.14
CA ASN A 40 -19.83 -16.24 -0.11
C ASN A 40 -20.43 -15.97 -1.48
N ILE A 41 -21.72 -15.66 -1.54
CA ILE A 41 -22.46 -15.33 -2.77
C ILE A 41 -23.03 -13.94 -2.60
N ASP A 42 -22.74 -13.02 -3.53
CA ASP A 42 -23.39 -11.71 -3.49
C ASP A 42 -24.89 -11.86 -3.85
N HIS A 43 -25.75 -11.31 -3.01
CA HIS A 43 -27.19 -11.28 -3.24
C HIS A 43 -27.63 -10.17 -4.19
N VAL A 44 -26.71 -9.23 -4.53
CA VAL A 44 -26.93 -8.23 -5.55
C VAL A 44 -26.56 -8.84 -6.91
N PRO A 45 -27.39 -8.66 -7.96
CA PRO A 45 -27.07 -9.16 -9.29
C PRO A 45 -25.68 -8.73 -9.75
N PHE A 46 -24.93 -9.68 -10.34
CA PHE A 46 -23.55 -9.43 -10.77
C PHE A 46 -23.47 -8.27 -11.77
N ASN A 47 -22.67 -7.28 -11.45
CA ASN A 47 -22.43 -6.11 -12.28
C ASN A 47 -20.96 -6.06 -12.70
N PRO A 48 -20.61 -6.41 -13.96
CA PRO A 48 -19.24 -6.39 -14.45
C PRO A 48 -18.74 -4.96 -14.78
N GLN A 49 -19.47 -3.92 -14.39
CA GLN A 49 -19.09 -2.54 -14.69
C GLN A 49 -18.57 -1.83 -13.45
N GLY A 50 -17.56 -0.99 -13.67
CA GLY A 50 -17.14 0.10 -12.81
C GLY A 50 -16.43 -0.29 -11.51
N GLU A 51 -15.64 0.65 -11.05
CA GLU A 51 -14.93 0.59 -9.79
C GLU A 51 -15.90 0.75 -8.62
N CYS A 52 -15.77 -0.12 -7.62
CA CYS A 52 -16.51 -0.04 -6.35
C CYS A 52 -18.04 0.03 -6.47
N GLN A 53 -18.61 -0.48 -7.58
CA GLN A 53 -20.06 -0.56 -7.77
C GLN A 53 -20.62 -1.84 -7.10
N PRO A 54 -21.85 -1.82 -6.56
CA PRO A 54 -22.54 -2.99 -6.07
C PRO A 54 -22.63 -4.12 -7.12
N GLY A 55 -22.85 -5.34 -6.67
CA GLY A 55 -23.00 -6.54 -7.52
C GLY A 55 -21.67 -7.18 -7.85
N GLY A 56 -21.09 -7.80 -6.86
CA GLY A 56 -19.87 -8.62 -6.88
C GLY A 56 -18.89 -8.33 -5.75
N LEU A 57 -18.15 -9.37 -5.41
CA LEU A 57 -17.21 -9.42 -4.31
C LEU A 57 -15.78 -9.18 -4.85
N TYR A 58 -15.10 -8.17 -4.35
CA TYR A 58 -13.76 -7.81 -4.80
C TYR A 58 -12.66 -8.63 -4.12
N PHE A 59 -11.64 -8.98 -4.90
CA PHE A 59 -10.42 -9.67 -4.45
C PHE A 59 -9.23 -9.27 -5.34
N PHE A 60 -8.02 -9.71 -4.98
CA PHE A 60 -6.78 -9.33 -5.66
C PHE A 60 -5.73 -10.46 -5.58
N SER A 61 -4.66 -10.38 -6.38
CA SER A 61 -3.53 -11.33 -6.28
C SER A 61 -2.75 -11.08 -4.99
N LEU A 62 -2.46 -12.13 -4.23
CA LEU A 62 -1.82 -12.04 -2.90
C LEU A 62 -0.48 -11.30 -2.92
N ASN A 63 0.29 -11.41 -4.00
CA ASN A 63 1.56 -10.69 -4.16
C ASN A 63 1.40 -9.16 -4.20
N GLN A 64 0.16 -8.67 -4.37
CA GLN A 64 -0.17 -7.24 -4.33
C GLN A 64 -0.71 -6.81 -2.95
N LEU A 65 -0.67 -7.69 -1.95
CA LEU A 65 -1.10 -7.34 -0.59
C LEU A 65 -0.48 -6.02 -0.09
N PRO A 66 0.83 -5.75 -0.26
CA PRO A 66 1.41 -4.49 0.21
C PRO A 66 0.72 -3.26 -0.36
N PHE A 67 0.32 -3.29 -1.62
CA PHE A 67 -0.37 -2.17 -2.28
C PHE A 67 -1.69 -1.80 -1.59
N TRP A 68 -2.41 -2.79 -1.03
CA TRP A 68 -3.73 -2.60 -0.43
C TRP A 68 -3.72 -2.31 1.08
N LEU A 69 -2.54 -2.32 1.74
CA LEU A 69 -2.43 -2.22 3.20
C LEU A 69 -2.98 -0.92 3.80
N ASP A 70 -2.84 0.19 3.09
CA ASP A 70 -3.32 1.51 3.54
C ASP A 70 -4.62 1.93 2.84
N TYR A 71 -5.26 1.00 2.14
CA TYR A 71 -6.57 1.26 1.54
C TYR A 71 -7.60 1.49 2.65
N ASN A 72 -7.82 2.78 2.93
CA ASN A 72 -8.77 3.22 3.94
C ASN A 72 -10.14 3.38 3.29
N ALA A 73 -10.87 2.27 3.18
CA ALA A 73 -12.25 2.32 2.76
C ALA A 73 -13.12 2.97 3.86
N THR A 74 -14.26 3.51 3.48
CA THR A 74 -15.29 4.02 4.40
C THR A 74 -15.80 2.97 5.40
N ILE A 75 -15.37 1.71 5.23
CA ILE A 75 -15.68 0.55 6.08
C ILE A 75 -14.74 0.39 7.28
N GLY A 76 -13.76 1.29 7.47
CA GLY A 76 -12.75 1.22 8.53
C GLY A 76 -11.46 0.49 8.10
N PRO A 77 -10.47 0.43 9.03
CA PRO A 77 -9.16 -0.14 8.73
C PRO A 77 -9.26 -1.64 8.41
N LEU A 78 -8.57 -2.04 7.35
CA LEU A 78 -8.42 -3.45 6.96
C LEU A 78 -7.35 -4.11 7.85
N CYS A 79 -7.70 -5.20 8.51
CA CYS A 79 -6.84 -5.85 9.49
C CYS A 79 -6.69 -7.36 9.29
N TYR A 80 -7.54 -7.96 8.45
CA TYR A 80 -7.48 -9.39 8.13
C TYR A 80 -7.28 -9.62 6.65
N VAL A 81 -6.60 -10.71 6.35
CA VAL A 81 -6.49 -11.31 5.02
C VAL A 81 -7.11 -12.69 5.02
N ARG A 82 -7.83 -13.01 3.95
CA ARG A 82 -8.40 -14.31 3.66
C ARG A 82 -7.95 -14.77 2.30
N LEU A 83 -7.54 -16.02 2.15
CA LEU A 83 -7.28 -16.61 0.84
C LEU A 83 -8.60 -16.81 0.11
N VAL A 84 -8.56 -16.62 -1.20
CA VAL A 84 -9.73 -16.70 -2.09
C VAL A 84 -9.57 -17.87 -3.04
N THR A 85 -10.60 -18.70 -3.13
CA THR A 85 -10.76 -19.70 -4.18
C THR A 85 -12.00 -19.35 -5.01
N ILE A 86 -11.89 -19.41 -6.32
CA ILE A 86 -12.97 -19.08 -7.24
C ILE A 86 -13.66 -20.38 -7.68
N PRO A 87 -14.96 -20.57 -7.38
CA PRO A 87 -15.74 -21.70 -7.89
C PRO A 87 -15.81 -21.70 -9.42
N ASP A 88 -15.81 -22.86 -10.04
CA ASP A 88 -15.85 -23.01 -11.50
C ASP A 88 -17.05 -22.32 -12.17
N GLU A 89 -18.20 -22.30 -11.47
CA GLU A 89 -19.44 -21.68 -11.91
C GLU A 89 -19.53 -20.17 -11.64
N ALA A 90 -18.54 -19.56 -10.98
CA ALA A 90 -18.52 -18.13 -10.71
C ALA A 90 -18.46 -17.31 -12.01
N GLN A 91 -19.03 -16.11 -11.97
CA GLN A 91 -18.76 -15.07 -12.96
C GLN A 91 -17.68 -14.16 -12.42
N VAL A 92 -16.59 -13.98 -13.16
CA VAL A 92 -15.46 -13.20 -12.73
C VAL A 92 -15.18 -12.08 -13.74
N TYR A 93 -15.16 -10.85 -13.24
CA TYR A 93 -14.77 -9.68 -14.01
C TYR A 93 -13.30 -9.34 -13.75
N THR A 94 -12.55 -9.17 -14.83
CA THR A 94 -11.13 -8.85 -14.79
C THR A 94 -10.91 -7.46 -15.38
N GLU A 95 -10.39 -6.54 -14.58
CA GLU A 95 -9.99 -5.22 -15.05
C GLU A 95 -8.68 -4.80 -14.35
N PRO A 96 -7.66 -4.38 -15.10
CA PRO A 96 -6.52 -3.72 -14.48
C PRO A 96 -6.98 -2.37 -13.95
N LEU A 97 -6.97 -2.22 -12.64
CA LEU A 97 -7.24 -0.93 -12.00
C LEU A 97 -6.02 -0.03 -12.15
N ARG A 98 -6.26 1.15 -12.73
CA ARG A 98 -5.35 2.27 -12.60
C ARG A 98 -5.79 3.08 -11.39
N TYR A 99 -4.99 3.04 -10.36
CA TYR A 99 -5.21 3.79 -9.13
C TYR A 99 -4.23 4.97 -9.08
N SER A 100 -4.75 6.16 -8.83
CA SER A 100 -3.93 7.35 -8.63
C SER A 100 -3.90 7.71 -7.14
N ARG A 101 -2.70 7.90 -6.60
CA ARG A 101 -2.48 8.30 -5.22
C ARG A 101 -1.73 9.62 -5.20
N SER A 102 -2.23 10.59 -4.44
CA SER A 102 -1.48 11.82 -4.18
C SER A 102 -0.45 11.58 -3.08
N ILE A 103 0.82 11.79 -3.39
CA ILE A 103 1.92 11.73 -2.45
C ILE A 103 2.61 13.10 -2.47
N LEU A 104 2.52 13.83 -1.36
CA LEU A 104 3.04 15.20 -1.23
C LEU A 104 2.66 16.13 -2.41
N GLY A 105 1.39 16.03 -2.86
CA GLY A 105 0.86 16.88 -3.93
C GLY A 105 1.11 16.36 -5.35
N GLU A 106 1.89 15.31 -5.53
CA GLU A 106 2.06 14.66 -6.82
C GLU A 106 1.14 13.44 -6.97
N MET A 107 0.49 13.35 -8.12
CA MET A 107 -0.33 12.20 -8.47
C MET A 107 0.55 11.09 -9.06
N LYS A 108 0.70 9.98 -8.33
CA LYS A 108 1.33 8.77 -8.85
C LYS A 108 0.26 7.78 -9.31
N ILE A 109 0.44 7.22 -10.50
CA ILE A 109 -0.45 6.20 -11.06
C ILE A 109 0.14 4.84 -10.75
N PHE A 110 -0.64 4.01 -10.09
CA PHE A 110 -0.32 2.60 -9.83
C PHE A 110 -1.25 1.71 -10.64
N VAL A 111 -0.76 0.58 -11.09
CA VAL A 111 -1.57 -0.44 -11.73
C VAL A 111 -1.67 -1.61 -10.77
N ALA A 112 -2.86 -1.88 -10.27
CA ALA A 112 -3.12 -3.02 -9.40
C ALA A 112 -4.09 -3.99 -10.07
N GLU A 113 -3.87 -5.28 -9.84
CA GLU A 113 -4.85 -6.30 -10.22
C GLU A 113 -5.96 -6.33 -9.15
N LYS A 114 -7.16 -6.03 -9.57
CA LYS A 114 -8.37 -6.18 -8.76
C LYS A 114 -9.41 -6.91 -9.59
N PHE A 115 -9.99 -7.89 -8.99
CA PHE A 115 -10.99 -8.74 -9.61
C PHE A 115 -12.31 -8.61 -8.87
N LYS A 116 -13.39 -9.00 -9.53
CA LYS A 116 -14.72 -8.97 -8.98
C LYS A 116 -15.45 -10.25 -9.38
N ALA A 117 -16.05 -10.97 -8.43
CA ALA A 117 -16.82 -12.18 -8.71
C ALA A 117 -18.20 -12.13 -8.05
N ASP A 118 -19.17 -12.80 -8.65
CA ASP A 118 -20.51 -12.97 -8.07
C ASP A 118 -20.47 -13.84 -6.82
N ARG A 119 -19.49 -14.76 -6.73
CA ARG A 119 -19.26 -15.65 -5.59
C ARG A 119 -17.79 -16.00 -5.45
N LEU A 120 -17.37 -16.30 -4.21
CA LEU A 120 -16.02 -16.76 -3.88
C LEU A 120 -16.02 -17.60 -2.60
N ILE A 121 -15.03 -18.47 -2.46
CA ILE A 121 -14.80 -19.24 -1.24
C ILE A 121 -13.66 -18.55 -0.47
N LEU A 122 -13.91 -18.22 0.79
CA LEU A 122 -12.93 -17.62 1.69
C LEU A 122 -12.38 -18.67 2.65
N GLY A 123 -11.06 -18.72 2.73
CA GLY A 123 -10.34 -19.44 3.77
C GLY A 123 -10.49 -18.76 5.14
N GLU A 124 -9.85 -19.33 6.16
CA GLU A 124 -9.78 -18.76 7.50
C GLU A 124 -9.16 -17.38 7.46
N ARG A 125 -9.63 -16.49 8.34
CA ARG A 125 -9.04 -15.16 8.48
C ARG A 125 -7.71 -15.23 9.23
N LYS A 126 -6.74 -14.46 8.75
CA LYS A 126 -5.45 -14.25 9.43
C LYS A 126 -5.25 -12.75 9.63
N ARG A 127 -4.74 -12.35 10.78
CA ARG A 127 -4.34 -10.94 10.96
C ARG A 127 -3.18 -10.61 10.04
N ILE A 128 -3.24 -9.44 9.39
CA ILE A 128 -2.17 -8.99 8.49
C ILE A 128 -0.83 -8.95 9.24
N SER A 129 -0.83 -8.51 10.51
CA SER A 129 0.37 -8.43 11.37
C SER A 129 0.98 -9.80 11.73
N GLU A 130 0.24 -10.89 11.53
CA GLU A 130 0.66 -12.27 11.87
C GLU A 130 1.16 -13.05 10.65
N LEU A 131 1.18 -12.43 9.47
CA LEU A 131 1.66 -13.10 8.27
C LEU A 131 3.16 -13.39 8.35
N GLU A 132 3.55 -14.59 7.91
CA GLU A 132 4.94 -15.06 7.94
C GLU A 132 5.89 -14.17 7.14
N MET A 133 5.41 -13.53 6.08
CA MET A 133 6.19 -12.63 5.26
C MET A 133 6.88 -11.49 6.06
N TRP A 134 6.31 -11.09 7.20
CA TRP A 134 6.90 -10.07 8.07
C TRP A 134 8.08 -10.55 8.92
N ASN A 135 8.39 -11.87 8.87
CA ASN A 135 9.58 -12.46 9.49
C ASN A 135 10.75 -12.57 8.51
N ASP A 136 10.50 -12.40 7.21
CA ASP A 136 11.53 -12.47 6.18
C ASP A 136 11.95 -11.06 5.74
N ARG A 137 13.26 -10.77 5.89
CA ARG A 137 13.82 -9.45 5.58
C ARG A 137 13.56 -9.01 4.15
N GLN A 138 13.75 -9.92 3.19
CA GLN A 138 13.60 -9.59 1.77
C GLN A 138 12.13 -9.28 1.42
N SER A 139 11.21 -10.09 1.91
CA SER A 139 9.77 -9.86 1.75
C SER A 139 9.32 -8.54 2.36
N CYS A 140 9.88 -8.16 3.52
CA CYS A 140 9.63 -6.86 4.15
C CYS A 140 10.10 -5.70 3.27
N LEU A 141 11.31 -5.78 2.73
CA LEU A 141 11.87 -4.74 1.86
C LEU A 141 11.08 -4.60 0.56
N GLU A 142 10.68 -5.70 -0.06
CA GLU A 142 9.83 -5.68 -1.26
C GLU A 142 8.44 -5.09 -0.97
N ALA A 143 7.88 -5.39 0.20
CA ALA A 143 6.62 -4.81 0.62
C ALA A 143 6.72 -3.29 0.86
N VAL A 144 7.79 -2.82 1.50
CA VAL A 144 8.05 -1.38 1.74
C VAL A 144 8.32 -0.64 0.42
N GLU A 145 9.00 -1.27 -0.53
CA GLU A 145 9.21 -0.72 -1.87
C GLU A 145 7.90 -0.46 -2.60
N GLN A 146 6.95 -1.39 -2.49
CA GLN A 146 5.61 -1.25 -3.06
C GLN A 146 4.75 -0.24 -2.32
N ASN A 147 4.84 -0.21 -0.98
CA ASN A 147 4.04 0.67 -0.13
C ASN A 147 4.76 0.93 1.21
N ASP A 148 5.09 2.19 1.47
CA ASP A 148 5.71 2.65 2.72
C ASP A 148 4.94 2.24 3.99
N TYR A 149 3.61 2.12 3.90
CA TYR A 149 2.76 1.67 5.01
C TYR A 149 3.10 0.25 5.50
N ALA A 150 3.69 -0.59 4.65
CA ALA A 150 4.11 -1.95 5.00
C ALA A 150 5.09 -1.96 6.18
N LEU A 151 5.86 -0.88 6.38
CA LEU A 151 6.80 -0.75 7.49
C LEU A 151 6.14 -0.93 8.86
N LYS A 152 4.85 -0.60 9.01
CA LYS A 152 4.10 -0.82 10.26
C LYS A 152 3.98 -2.28 10.69
N TYR A 153 4.18 -3.20 9.77
CA TYR A 153 4.10 -4.65 10.00
C TYR A 153 5.47 -5.31 10.18
N VAL A 154 6.55 -4.59 9.85
CA VAL A 154 7.93 -5.08 10.02
C VAL A 154 8.22 -5.23 11.51
N LYS A 155 8.69 -6.42 11.90
CA LYS A 155 8.95 -6.76 13.30
C LYS A 155 10.34 -6.34 13.75
N ASP A 156 11.33 -6.56 12.92
CA ASP A 156 12.73 -6.26 13.18
C ASP A 156 13.20 -5.05 12.38
N GLU A 157 13.06 -3.88 12.98
CA GLU A 157 13.36 -2.57 12.39
C GLU A 157 14.77 -2.12 12.82
N THR A 158 15.79 -2.89 12.40
CA THR A 158 17.20 -2.52 12.64
C THR A 158 17.59 -1.30 11.81
N GLU A 159 18.63 -0.56 12.22
CA GLU A 159 19.14 0.60 11.48
C GLU A 159 19.53 0.23 10.05
N ASP A 160 20.22 -0.89 9.87
CA ASP A 160 20.62 -1.41 8.57
C ASP A 160 19.42 -1.75 7.67
N PHE A 161 18.34 -2.32 8.26
CA PHE A 161 17.08 -2.51 7.54
C PHE A 161 16.47 -1.17 7.13
N CYS A 162 16.45 -0.18 8.04
CA CYS A 162 15.88 1.14 7.78
C CYS A 162 16.61 1.88 6.66
N LEU A 163 17.96 1.82 6.66
CA LEU A 163 18.79 2.39 5.58
C LEU A 163 18.47 1.75 4.23
N GLU A 164 18.34 0.43 4.18
CA GLU A 164 17.97 -0.26 2.95
C GLU A 164 16.54 0.06 2.50
N ALA A 165 15.61 0.13 3.46
CA ALA A 165 14.21 0.47 3.20
C ALA A 165 14.06 1.88 2.62
N VAL A 166 14.75 2.91 3.15
CA VAL A 166 14.70 4.26 2.59
C VAL A 166 15.36 4.35 1.22
N LYS A 167 16.38 3.54 0.93
CA LYS A 167 16.98 3.44 -0.41
C LYS A 167 16.00 2.91 -1.46
N LYS A 168 15.12 1.99 -1.05
CA LYS A 168 14.06 1.48 -1.93
C LYS A 168 12.87 2.42 -2.03
N ASN A 169 12.50 3.03 -0.91
CA ASN A 169 11.34 3.93 -0.82
C ASN A 169 11.59 4.97 0.29
N SER A 170 12.01 6.17 -0.08
CA SER A 170 12.32 7.25 0.88
C SER A 170 11.12 7.63 1.74
N TYR A 171 9.89 7.42 1.28
CA TYR A 171 8.66 7.66 2.04
C TYR A 171 8.48 6.70 3.23
N ALA A 172 9.22 5.57 3.27
CA ALA A 172 9.25 4.68 4.42
C ALA A 172 9.63 5.40 5.72
N LEU A 173 10.44 6.48 5.62
CA LEU A 173 10.79 7.35 6.74
C LEU A 173 9.59 7.78 7.59
N ARG A 174 8.43 7.98 6.96
CA ARG A 174 7.16 8.38 7.61
C ARG A 174 6.71 7.43 8.72
N TYR A 175 6.99 6.13 8.57
CA TYR A 175 6.52 5.08 9.48
C TYR A 175 7.62 4.52 10.37
N MET A 176 8.88 4.97 10.22
CA MET A 176 10.00 4.53 11.05
C MET A 176 9.86 4.97 12.50
N LYS A 177 10.09 4.03 13.42
CA LYS A 177 10.09 4.30 14.86
C LYS A 177 11.31 5.13 15.25
N ASN A 178 12.49 4.68 14.80
CA ASN A 178 13.77 5.34 15.02
C ASN A 178 14.26 5.97 13.72
N GLN A 179 14.51 7.28 13.75
CA GLN A 179 15.05 8.03 12.62
C GLN A 179 16.41 8.57 13.03
N THR A 180 17.49 7.84 12.73
CA THR A 180 18.85 8.37 12.94
C THR A 180 19.15 9.44 11.90
N GLU A 181 20.14 10.29 12.16
CA GLU A 181 20.56 11.34 11.21
C GLU A 181 20.97 10.73 9.87
N GLU A 182 21.66 9.57 9.89
CA GLU A 182 22.08 8.86 8.68
C GLU A 182 20.90 8.41 7.83
N ILE A 183 19.87 7.80 8.46
CA ILE A 183 18.64 7.40 7.79
C ILE A 183 17.93 8.61 7.17
N CYS A 184 17.83 9.71 7.93
CA CYS A 184 17.19 10.94 7.45
C CYS A 184 17.94 11.56 6.27
N LEU A 185 19.27 11.62 6.35
CA LEU A 185 20.12 12.12 5.25
C LEU A 185 19.98 11.27 3.99
N GLU A 186 19.99 9.94 4.14
CA GLU A 186 19.79 9.04 3.00
C GLU A 186 18.41 9.25 2.35
N ALA A 187 17.36 9.39 3.16
CA ALA A 187 16.02 9.61 2.67
C ALA A 187 15.87 10.94 1.91
N VAL A 188 16.37 12.06 2.48
CA VAL A 188 16.26 13.38 1.86
C VAL A 188 17.14 13.54 0.61
N ARG A 189 18.22 12.78 0.48
CA ARG A 189 19.03 12.72 -0.75
C ARG A 189 18.27 12.14 -1.93
N GLN A 190 17.33 11.23 -1.67
CA GLN A 190 16.50 10.64 -2.71
C GLN A 190 15.31 11.52 -3.07
N ASP A 191 14.64 12.07 -2.06
CA ASP A 191 13.55 13.03 -2.24
C ASP A 191 13.54 14.04 -1.08
N GLY A 192 13.96 15.29 -1.33
CA GLY A 192 14.02 16.33 -0.31
C GLY A 192 12.68 16.63 0.35
N ARG A 193 11.56 16.31 -0.30
CA ARG A 193 10.21 16.51 0.24
C ARG A 193 9.92 15.62 1.45
N VAL A 194 10.64 14.49 1.61
CA VAL A 194 10.49 13.63 2.78
C VAL A 194 10.99 14.29 4.07
N LEU A 195 11.64 15.47 3.99
CA LEU A 195 11.91 16.34 5.14
C LEU A 195 10.65 16.61 5.98
N HIS A 196 9.47 16.58 5.35
CA HIS A 196 8.19 16.68 6.03
C HIS A 196 8.01 15.61 7.12
N PHE A 197 8.58 14.43 6.93
CA PHE A 197 8.44 13.27 7.83
C PHE A 197 9.59 13.14 8.84
N VAL A 198 10.66 13.92 8.70
CA VAL A 198 11.76 13.92 9.66
C VAL A 198 11.27 14.45 11.00
N LYS A 199 11.41 13.65 12.08
CA LYS A 199 10.96 14.01 13.44
C LYS A 199 11.87 15.08 14.04
N ASP A 200 13.17 14.82 14.06
CA ASP A 200 14.20 15.69 14.62
C ASP A 200 15.07 16.22 13.48
N GLN A 201 14.72 17.42 12.99
CA GLN A 201 15.46 18.05 11.92
C GLN A 201 16.77 18.63 12.45
N THR A 202 17.88 18.34 11.75
CA THR A 202 19.16 19.04 11.95
C THR A 202 19.39 20.02 10.79
N GLU A 203 20.29 20.97 10.97
CA GLU A 203 20.66 21.90 9.89
C GLU A 203 21.18 21.14 8.67
N ALA A 204 22.00 20.10 8.89
CA ALA A 204 22.56 19.26 7.83
C ALA A 204 21.45 18.59 7.00
N ILE A 205 20.45 18.00 7.67
CA ILE A 205 19.31 17.33 7.00
C ILE A 205 18.50 18.35 6.18
N CYS A 206 18.22 19.55 6.77
CA CYS A 206 17.45 20.58 6.09
C CYS A 206 18.16 21.09 4.84
N LEU A 207 19.46 21.38 4.94
CA LEU A 207 20.24 21.88 3.81
C LEU A 207 20.37 20.84 2.70
N GLU A 208 20.59 19.58 3.04
CA GLU A 208 20.64 18.49 2.05
C GLU A 208 19.29 18.30 1.35
N ALA A 209 18.18 18.37 2.10
CA ALA A 209 16.84 18.30 1.53
C ALA A 209 16.56 19.43 0.55
N ILE A 210 16.92 20.68 0.90
CA ILE A 210 16.73 21.87 0.04
C ILE A 210 17.63 21.80 -1.21
N LYS A 211 18.85 21.29 -1.06
CA LYS A 211 19.76 21.06 -2.18
C LYS A 211 19.20 20.06 -3.18
N GLN A 212 18.59 18.99 -2.69
CA GLN A 212 17.96 17.98 -3.51
C GLN A 212 16.67 18.50 -4.17
N ASN A 213 15.86 19.26 -3.42
CA ASN A 213 14.61 19.86 -3.92
C ASN A 213 14.32 21.18 -3.18
N SER A 214 14.36 22.29 -3.89
CA SER A 214 14.14 23.62 -3.30
C SER A 214 12.77 23.76 -2.60
N LEU A 215 11.75 23.01 -3.04
CA LEU A 215 10.44 22.97 -2.40
C LEU A 215 10.47 22.36 -0.98
N ALA A 216 11.56 21.68 -0.61
CA ALA A 216 11.73 21.17 0.75
C ALA A 216 11.83 22.30 1.79
N SER A 217 12.18 23.52 1.36
CA SER A 217 12.24 24.71 2.23
C SER A 217 10.94 24.96 3.00
N GLN A 218 9.78 24.64 2.40
CA GLN A 218 8.47 24.77 3.06
C GLN A 218 8.29 23.84 4.26
N TYR A 219 9.09 22.78 4.38
CA TYR A 219 9.03 21.80 5.46
C TYR A 219 10.08 21.99 6.54
N VAL A 220 10.95 22.99 6.40
CA VAL A 220 11.96 23.35 7.41
C VAL A 220 11.26 23.89 8.65
N ARG A 221 11.64 23.37 9.83
CA ARG A 221 11.13 23.79 11.13
C ARG A 221 12.17 24.46 12.03
N ILE A 222 13.43 24.53 11.56
CA ILE A 222 14.54 25.12 12.30
C ILE A 222 14.70 26.58 11.90
N HIS A 223 14.54 27.50 12.87
CA HIS A 223 14.58 28.94 12.63
C HIS A 223 15.92 29.43 12.05
N SER A 224 17.06 28.89 12.53
CA SER A 224 18.39 29.25 12.04
C SER A 224 18.60 28.98 10.55
N VAL A 225 17.97 27.91 10.04
CA VAL A 225 18.02 27.58 8.60
C VAL A 225 17.24 28.60 7.79
N PHE A 226 16.07 29.04 8.29
CA PHE A 226 15.29 30.09 7.62
C PHE A 226 16.07 31.43 7.49
N GLU A 227 16.78 31.84 8.52
CA GLU A 227 17.55 33.08 8.45
C GLU A 227 18.66 32.97 7.39
N ARG A 228 19.38 31.85 7.34
CA ARG A 228 20.42 31.63 6.31
C ARG A 228 19.85 31.59 4.89
N LEU A 229 18.66 31.01 4.70
CA LEU A 229 18.01 31.00 3.39
C LEU A 229 17.61 32.39 2.92
N LYS A 230 17.20 33.28 3.82
CA LYS A 230 16.89 34.68 3.48
C LYS A 230 18.14 35.45 3.01
N GLU A 231 19.31 35.20 3.62
CA GLU A 231 20.57 35.83 3.23
C GLU A 231 21.01 35.40 1.82
N VAL A 232 20.72 34.16 1.42
CA VAL A 232 21.08 33.62 0.08
C VAL A 232 20.16 34.15 -1.02
N VAL A 233 18.89 34.44 -0.70
CA VAL A 233 17.88 34.91 -1.68
C VAL A 233 17.98 36.43 -1.94
N VAL A 234 18.72 37.19 -1.10
CA VAL A 234 18.86 38.64 -1.21
C VAL A 234 20.11 39.05 -2.06
N HIS A 235 20.86 38.08 -2.57
CA HIS A 235 21.99 38.28 -3.49
C HIS A 235 21.73 37.53 -4.80
#